data_267d70fa504619896ccf9aa68e186538
#
_entry.id   267d70fa504619896ccf9aa68e186538
#
_cell.length_a   1.000
_cell.length_b   1.000
_cell.length_c   1.000
_cell.angle_alpha   90.00
_cell.angle_beta   90.00
_cell.angle_gamma   90.00
#
_symmetry.space_group_name_H-M   'P 1'
#
loop_
_entity.id
_entity.type
_entity.pdbx_description
1 polymer ?
#
loop_
_entity_poly.entity_id
_entity_poly.type
_entity_poly.pdbx_seq_one_letter_code
_entity_poly.pdbx_strand_id
1 'polypeptide(L)'
;MFFLRGFQSALLVLSIVLLLPSPVLAQERILSFDSVITIAENGSMTVAETIRVRAEGNVIQRGIFKDFPTRYRDRFGNRVVVDFEVLGVERGGQPEPWFTDRLSNGVRLYAGDADTFLQPGVYSYTFRYRTSRQLGFFQDFDELYWNVTGNGWEFAIESASARVMLPGQVLAGDISMEGYTGPLGSTGQDYTVGVFDGGASIRTTRSLARQEGLTLAMTWPKGIIEEPSSLQRFGYLLDDNLGLLLALLTLILIASYLLIMWSRYGRDPKAGVIFPHYEPPHNYSPASARYITRMGYDTRALTAAIINLAVKGYLKINKVNDEYELEKLDSLTPLAAGEKQLLGALFAEGGQVELDNKNHKLISKARSAHAKALKRDYFDIYFKKNTGLLLPCVLLLVLMLVLVGVFDYHSLAVLVLTVMSVIFMALFAWLLRAPTPRGRLLLDKLEGFKLYLEVAEKDDLHLQHPPELTPQLFEKYLPFAIALGVEQPWAESFAAVFARLAAQQAQPYHPVWYHGHFNSFDPAGFTGGLGKGFTSAISSASNPPGSSSGSGGGGFSGGGGGGGGGGGW
;
A
#
# COMPACT_ATOMS: atom_id res chain seq x y z
N MET A 1 26.50 -19.37 -78.76
CA MET A 1 25.66 -18.18 -79.07
C MET A 1 24.21 -18.32 -78.61
N PHE A 2 23.76 -19.49 -78.21
CA PHE A 2 22.38 -19.70 -77.66
C PHE A 2 22.21 -19.39 -76.20
N PHE A 3 23.24 -19.48 -75.34
CA PHE A 3 23.18 -19.22 -73.91
C PHE A 3 23.05 -17.73 -73.57
N LEU A 4 23.60 -16.80 -74.35
CA LEU A 4 23.49 -15.36 -74.05
C LEU A 4 22.09 -14.79 -74.35
N ARG A 5 21.33 -15.34 -75.29
CA ARG A 5 19.96 -14.86 -75.56
C ARG A 5 18.95 -15.26 -74.52
N GLY A 6 19.11 -16.43 -73.88
CA GLY A 6 18.27 -16.87 -72.80
C GLY A 6 18.42 -15.99 -71.51
N PHE A 7 19.65 -15.55 -71.24
CA PHE A 7 19.93 -14.71 -70.05
C PHE A 7 19.39 -13.27 -70.21
N GLN A 8 19.47 -12.71 -71.46
CA GLN A 8 18.88 -11.39 -71.75
C GLN A 8 17.35 -11.39 -71.65
N SER A 9 16.69 -12.47 -72.15
CA SER A 9 15.23 -12.60 -72.01
C SER A 9 14.77 -12.81 -70.57
N ALA A 10 15.53 -13.54 -69.78
CA ALA A 10 15.23 -13.71 -68.32
C ALA A 10 15.42 -12.40 -67.55
N LEU A 11 16.42 -11.59 -67.85
CA LEU A 11 16.63 -10.27 -67.26
C LEU A 11 15.53 -9.28 -67.65
N LEU A 12 15.03 -9.34 -68.90
CA LEU A 12 13.95 -8.48 -69.39
C LEU A 12 12.61 -8.81 -68.67
N VAL A 13 12.30 -10.10 -68.49
CA VAL A 13 11.11 -10.56 -67.78
C VAL A 13 11.20 -10.20 -66.28
N LEU A 14 12.37 -10.32 -65.65
CA LEU A 14 12.60 -9.92 -64.27
C LEU A 14 12.48 -8.40 -64.12
N SER A 15 12.92 -7.60 -65.09
CA SER A 15 12.77 -6.14 -65.06
C SER A 15 11.30 -5.70 -65.22
N ILE A 16 10.50 -6.42 -66.00
CA ILE A 16 9.07 -6.14 -66.19
C ILE A 16 8.27 -6.51 -64.92
N VAL A 17 8.64 -7.57 -64.20
CA VAL A 17 8.01 -7.97 -62.92
C VAL A 17 8.34 -6.97 -61.81
N LEU A 18 9.53 -6.34 -61.84
CA LEU A 18 9.91 -5.29 -60.90
C LEU A 18 9.26 -3.92 -61.17
N LEU A 19 8.67 -3.72 -62.35
CA LEU A 19 7.95 -2.50 -62.77
C LEU A 19 6.43 -2.59 -62.59
N LEU A 20 5.91 -3.73 -62.08
CA LEU A 20 4.52 -3.78 -61.69
C LEU A 20 4.31 -2.84 -60.50
N PRO A 21 3.41 -1.83 -60.60
CA PRO A 21 3.11 -0.99 -59.48
C PRO A 21 2.62 -1.90 -58.34
N SER A 22 3.35 -1.90 -57.24
CA SER A 22 2.87 -2.54 -56.02
C SER A 22 1.44 -2.03 -55.79
N PRO A 23 0.45 -2.90 -55.58
CA PRO A 23 -0.88 -2.43 -55.27
C PRO A 23 -0.74 -1.51 -54.06
N VAL A 24 -0.97 -0.22 -54.24
CA VAL A 24 -1.11 0.72 -53.11
C VAL A 24 -2.37 0.27 -52.43
N LEU A 25 -2.23 -0.60 -51.43
CA LEU A 25 -3.32 -0.98 -50.56
C LEU A 25 -3.87 0.31 -50.00
N ALA A 26 -5.12 0.60 -50.32
CA ALA A 26 -5.79 1.78 -49.78
C ALA A 26 -5.74 1.71 -48.24
N GLN A 27 -5.14 2.70 -47.64
CA GLN A 27 -4.96 2.72 -46.18
C GLN A 27 -6.23 3.28 -45.52
N GLU A 28 -6.73 2.57 -44.52
CA GLU A 28 -7.84 3.07 -43.68
C GLU A 28 -7.47 4.38 -43.04
N ARG A 29 -8.36 5.38 -43.13
CA ARG A 29 -8.12 6.75 -42.70
C ARG A 29 -9.41 7.52 -42.53
N ILE A 30 -9.34 8.64 -41.81
CA ILE A 30 -10.41 9.62 -41.70
C ILE A 30 -10.23 10.66 -42.80
N LEU A 31 -11.20 10.77 -43.70
CA LEU A 31 -11.19 11.71 -44.81
C LEU A 31 -11.59 13.12 -44.37
N SER A 32 -12.58 13.20 -43.47
CA SER A 32 -12.92 14.47 -42.80
C SER A 32 -13.43 14.22 -41.40
N PHE A 33 -13.15 15.16 -40.49
CA PHE A 33 -13.66 15.23 -39.14
C PHE A 33 -14.25 16.63 -38.92
N ASP A 34 -15.58 16.71 -38.92
CA ASP A 34 -16.29 17.99 -38.85
C ASP A 34 -17.11 18.04 -37.56
N SER A 35 -16.83 18.99 -36.66
CA SER A 35 -17.50 19.15 -35.37
C SER A 35 -18.33 20.43 -35.33
N VAL A 36 -19.59 20.33 -34.91
CA VAL A 36 -20.45 21.48 -34.62
C VAL A 36 -20.76 21.47 -33.13
N ILE A 37 -20.35 22.51 -32.44
CA ILE A 37 -20.49 22.69 -31.00
C ILE A 37 -21.46 23.83 -30.73
N THR A 38 -22.58 23.57 -30.11
CA THR A 38 -23.55 24.57 -29.70
C THR A 38 -23.55 24.68 -28.19
N ILE A 39 -23.24 25.88 -27.70
CA ILE A 39 -23.23 26.21 -26.28
C ILE A 39 -24.58 26.83 -25.90
N ALA A 40 -25.18 26.33 -24.82
CA ALA A 40 -26.42 26.85 -24.27
C ALA A 40 -26.12 27.89 -23.16
N GLU A 41 -27.08 28.75 -22.82
CA GLU A 41 -26.96 29.79 -21.77
C GLU A 41 -26.56 29.22 -20.42
N ASN A 42 -27.01 28.00 -20.08
CA ASN A 42 -26.65 27.28 -18.85
C ASN A 42 -25.27 26.63 -18.88
N GLY A 43 -24.45 26.84 -19.91
CA GLY A 43 -23.11 26.29 -20.08
C GLY A 43 -23.06 24.81 -20.51
N SER A 44 -24.22 24.20 -20.80
CA SER A 44 -24.23 22.87 -21.43
C SER A 44 -23.88 22.97 -22.91
N MET A 45 -23.25 21.94 -23.44
CA MET A 45 -22.83 21.89 -24.83
C MET A 45 -23.48 20.71 -25.54
N THR A 46 -24.06 20.95 -26.72
CA THR A 46 -24.46 19.90 -27.66
C THR A 46 -23.45 19.86 -28.79
N VAL A 47 -22.89 18.69 -28.99
CA VAL A 47 -21.82 18.45 -29.98
C VAL A 47 -22.32 17.45 -31.01
N ALA A 48 -22.15 17.77 -32.29
CA ALA A 48 -22.37 16.88 -33.42
C ALA A 48 -21.06 16.72 -34.20
N GLU A 49 -20.50 15.53 -34.19
CA GLU A 49 -19.25 15.21 -34.90
C GLU A 49 -19.54 14.30 -36.07
N THR A 50 -19.27 14.77 -37.25
CA THR A 50 -19.40 14.00 -38.50
C THR A 50 -18.02 13.53 -38.94
N ILE A 51 -17.80 12.22 -38.89
CA ILE A 51 -16.53 11.57 -39.19
C ILE A 51 -16.70 10.73 -40.45
N ARG A 52 -16.03 11.13 -41.50
CA ARG A 52 -16.04 10.40 -42.79
C ARG A 52 -14.79 9.55 -42.89
N VAL A 53 -14.97 8.23 -42.94
CA VAL A 53 -13.88 7.25 -42.94
C VAL A 53 -13.85 6.45 -44.21
N ARG A 54 -12.65 6.01 -44.61
CA ARG A 54 -12.45 4.95 -45.58
C ARG A 54 -12.19 3.65 -44.84
N ALA A 55 -13.08 2.69 -45.00
CA ALA A 55 -12.95 1.34 -44.47
C ALA A 55 -12.47 0.39 -45.59
N GLU A 56 -11.47 -0.42 -45.29
CA GLU A 56 -10.96 -1.47 -46.20
C GLU A 56 -11.17 -2.88 -45.60
N GLY A 57 -11.84 -2.96 -44.40
CA GLY A 57 -12.14 -4.20 -43.71
C GLY A 57 -10.97 -4.80 -42.91
N ASN A 58 -9.91 -4.01 -42.67
CA ASN A 58 -8.77 -4.44 -41.86
C ASN A 58 -8.98 -4.14 -40.37
N VAL A 59 -9.16 -2.87 -40.02
CA VAL A 59 -9.42 -2.38 -38.68
C VAL A 59 -10.87 -1.92 -38.54
N ILE A 60 -11.39 -1.19 -39.55
CA ILE A 60 -12.79 -0.79 -39.62
C ILE A 60 -13.60 -1.93 -40.23
N GLN A 61 -14.05 -2.88 -39.41
CA GLN A 61 -14.76 -4.07 -39.87
C GLN A 61 -16.29 -3.98 -39.65
N ARG A 62 -16.73 -3.43 -38.54
CA ARG A 62 -18.15 -3.29 -38.15
C ARG A 62 -18.58 -1.85 -38.01
N GLY A 63 -17.62 -0.95 -37.77
CA GLY A 63 -17.87 0.45 -37.55
C GLY A 63 -16.67 1.16 -36.94
N ILE A 64 -16.93 2.29 -36.33
CA ILE A 64 -15.90 3.06 -35.62
C ILE A 64 -16.32 3.28 -34.17
N PHE A 65 -15.35 3.49 -33.31
CA PHE A 65 -15.60 3.93 -31.94
C PHE A 65 -14.93 5.28 -31.67
N LYS A 66 -15.46 5.97 -30.68
CA LYS A 66 -14.91 7.21 -30.12
C LYS A 66 -14.82 7.12 -28.62
N ASP A 67 -13.67 7.49 -28.08
CA ASP A 67 -13.45 7.64 -26.65
C ASP A 67 -13.74 9.08 -26.22
N PHE A 68 -14.52 9.24 -25.17
CA PHE A 68 -14.83 10.53 -24.57
C PHE A 68 -14.37 10.54 -23.10
N PRO A 69 -13.35 11.34 -22.73
CA PRO A 69 -12.92 11.45 -21.36
C PRO A 69 -13.95 12.25 -20.54
N THR A 70 -14.41 11.65 -19.44
CA THR A 70 -15.36 12.29 -18.51
C THR A 70 -14.73 12.68 -17.19
N ARG A 71 -13.45 12.37 -16.99
CA ARG A 71 -12.74 12.60 -15.73
C ARG A 71 -11.49 13.42 -15.98
N TYR A 72 -11.43 14.59 -15.37
CA TYR A 72 -10.32 15.54 -15.47
C TYR A 72 -9.74 15.84 -14.10
N ARG A 73 -8.61 16.53 -14.06
CA ARG A 73 -8.05 17.12 -12.84
C ARG A 73 -7.98 18.63 -13.01
N ASP A 74 -8.44 19.35 -11.99
CA ASP A 74 -8.27 20.80 -11.95
C ASP A 74 -6.80 21.16 -11.62
N ARG A 75 -6.50 22.47 -11.63
CA ARG A 75 -5.16 23.00 -11.30
C ARG A 75 -4.68 22.67 -9.89
N PHE A 76 -5.59 22.26 -8.99
CA PHE A 76 -5.28 21.84 -7.61
C PHE A 76 -5.19 20.32 -7.47
N GLY A 77 -5.39 19.57 -8.56
CA GLY A 77 -5.40 18.12 -8.59
C GLY A 77 -6.70 17.47 -8.14
N ASN A 78 -7.75 18.25 -7.87
CA ASN A 78 -9.08 17.71 -7.55
C ASN A 78 -9.67 17.02 -8.78
N ARG A 79 -10.46 15.99 -8.54
CA ARG A 79 -11.22 15.32 -9.59
C ARG A 79 -12.37 16.21 -10.03
N VAL A 80 -12.54 16.35 -11.33
CA VAL A 80 -13.68 16.99 -12.00
C VAL A 80 -14.33 15.94 -12.89
N VAL A 81 -15.62 15.74 -12.74
CA VAL A 81 -16.41 14.81 -13.56
C VAL A 81 -17.36 15.63 -14.41
N VAL A 82 -17.35 15.37 -15.71
CA VAL A 82 -18.25 16.02 -16.68
C VAL A 82 -19.32 15.02 -17.13
N ASP A 83 -20.51 15.54 -17.42
CA ASP A 83 -21.60 14.71 -17.94
C ASP A 83 -21.33 14.32 -19.40
N PHE A 84 -21.81 13.16 -19.79
CA PHE A 84 -21.80 12.68 -21.18
C PHE A 84 -23.06 11.89 -21.45
N GLU A 85 -23.92 12.45 -22.28
CA GLU A 85 -25.19 11.87 -22.71
C GLU A 85 -25.20 11.69 -24.23
N VAL A 86 -25.33 10.48 -24.71
CA VAL A 86 -25.47 10.20 -26.15
C VAL A 86 -26.89 10.52 -26.59
N LEU A 87 -27.03 11.44 -27.53
CA LEU A 87 -28.31 11.84 -28.12
C LEU A 87 -28.67 10.98 -29.33
N GLY A 88 -27.68 10.42 -30.00
CA GLY A 88 -27.87 9.52 -31.13
C GLY A 88 -26.62 9.35 -31.98
N VAL A 89 -26.62 8.29 -32.77
CA VAL A 89 -25.58 8.02 -33.78
C VAL A 89 -26.26 7.76 -35.12
N GLU A 90 -25.70 8.35 -36.19
CA GLU A 90 -26.20 8.18 -37.55
C GLU A 90 -25.08 7.69 -38.48
N ARG A 91 -25.44 6.88 -39.49
CA ARG A 91 -24.56 6.53 -40.61
C ARG A 91 -25.23 6.97 -41.91
N GLY A 92 -24.56 7.87 -42.67
CA GLY A 92 -25.14 8.41 -43.91
C GLY A 92 -26.47 9.14 -43.74
N GLY A 93 -26.72 9.74 -42.57
CA GLY A 93 -27.96 10.43 -42.21
C GLY A 93 -29.12 9.53 -41.77
N GLN A 94 -28.88 8.22 -41.59
CA GLN A 94 -29.85 7.27 -41.04
C GLN A 94 -29.42 6.82 -39.66
N PRO A 95 -30.36 6.55 -38.73
CA PRO A 95 -30.02 6.03 -37.41
C PRO A 95 -29.14 4.78 -37.50
N GLU A 96 -28.07 4.75 -36.72
CA GLU A 96 -27.14 3.63 -36.65
C GLU A 96 -27.20 2.98 -35.26
N PRO A 97 -27.16 1.65 -35.15
CA PRO A 97 -26.97 0.97 -33.89
C PRO A 97 -25.70 1.46 -33.16
N TRP A 98 -25.80 1.64 -31.85
CA TRP A 98 -24.69 2.06 -31.04
C TRP A 98 -24.80 1.48 -29.62
N PHE A 99 -23.65 1.38 -28.94
CA PHE A 99 -23.54 1.01 -27.53
C PHE A 99 -22.33 1.70 -26.89
N THR A 100 -22.28 1.66 -25.56
CA THR A 100 -21.18 2.30 -24.81
C THR A 100 -20.53 1.32 -23.85
N ASP A 101 -19.19 1.45 -23.73
CA ASP A 101 -18.40 0.80 -22.69
C ASP A 101 -17.77 1.85 -21.74
N ARG A 102 -17.67 1.49 -20.46
CA ARG A 102 -16.98 2.34 -19.50
C ARG A 102 -15.47 2.14 -19.59
N LEU A 103 -14.75 3.25 -19.70
CA LEU A 103 -13.30 3.31 -19.59
C LEU A 103 -12.89 3.83 -18.21
N SER A 104 -11.64 3.59 -17.83
CA SER A 104 -11.08 4.14 -16.57
C SER A 104 -11.16 5.66 -16.50
N ASN A 105 -11.08 6.35 -17.65
CA ASN A 105 -11.13 7.82 -17.76
C ASN A 105 -12.35 8.36 -18.49
N GLY A 106 -13.34 7.55 -18.83
CA GLY A 106 -14.47 8.06 -19.60
C GLY A 106 -15.40 6.98 -20.14
N VAL A 107 -15.90 7.25 -21.34
CA VAL A 107 -16.84 6.38 -22.05
C VAL A 107 -16.33 6.15 -23.47
N ARG A 108 -16.39 4.93 -23.95
CA ARG A 108 -16.22 4.56 -25.37
C ARG A 108 -17.60 4.39 -25.99
N LEU A 109 -17.84 5.12 -27.06
CA LEU A 109 -19.08 5.03 -27.85
C LEU A 109 -18.78 4.33 -29.18
N TYR A 110 -19.41 3.19 -29.40
CA TYR A 110 -19.33 2.40 -30.61
C TYR A 110 -20.49 2.75 -31.54
N ALA A 111 -20.19 2.95 -32.84
CA ALA A 111 -21.15 3.07 -33.93
C ALA A 111 -21.03 1.84 -34.82
N GLY A 112 -22.12 1.12 -35.06
CA GLY A 112 -22.20 -0.10 -35.84
C GLY A 112 -22.91 -1.23 -35.10
N ASP A 113 -23.08 -2.33 -35.79
CA ASP A 113 -23.73 -3.55 -35.32
C ASP A 113 -22.71 -4.68 -35.20
N ALA A 114 -22.71 -5.41 -34.07
CA ALA A 114 -21.76 -6.47 -33.81
C ALA A 114 -21.85 -7.65 -34.80
N ASP A 115 -23.02 -7.85 -35.40
CA ASP A 115 -23.29 -8.95 -36.31
C ASP A 115 -23.15 -8.56 -37.81
N THR A 116 -22.92 -7.27 -38.10
CA THR A 116 -22.88 -6.74 -39.45
C THR A 116 -21.49 -6.26 -39.83
N PHE A 117 -20.86 -6.93 -40.82
CA PHE A 117 -19.58 -6.48 -41.41
C PHE A 117 -19.80 -5.46 -42.51
N LEU A 118 -18.99 -4.41 -42.49
CA LEU A 118 -18.94 -3.39 -43.53
C LEU A 118 -18.23 -3.92 -44.76
N GLN A 119 -18.75 -3.58 -45.95
CA GLN A 119 -17.97 -3.76 -47.20
C GLN A 119 -16.91 -2.63 -47.31
N PRO A 120 -15.77 -2.88 -47.99
CA PRO A 120 -14.84 -1.81 -48.27
C PRO A 120 -15.53 -0.61 -48.94
N GLY A 121 -15.30 0.60 -48.41
CA GLY A 121 -16.01 1.78 -48.89
C GLY A 121 -15.79 3.01 -48.04
N VAL A 122 -16.53 4.08 -48.37
CA VAL A 122 -16.51 5.34 -47.63
C VAL A 122 -17.82 5.46 -46.83
N TYR A 123 -17.69 5.67 -45.51
CA TYR A 123 -18.81 5.81 -44.59
C TYR A 123 -18.73 7.13 -43.84
N SER A 124 -19.88 7.72 -43.55
CA SER A 124 -19.99 8.97 -42.77
C SER A 124 -20.79 8.66 -41.51
N TYR A 125 -20.17 8.77 -40.34
CA TYR A 125 -20.79 8.61 -39.04
C TYR A 125 -21.00 9.97 -38.40
N THR A 126 -22.16 10.22 -37.80
CA THR A 126 -22.43 11.42 -37.02
C THR A 126 -22.77 11.01 -35.59
N PHE A 127 -21.90 11.40 -34.65
CA PHE A 127 -22.11 11.23 -33.21
C PHE A 127 -22.71 12.50 -32.65
N ARG A 128 -23.88 12.40 -31.99
CA ARG A 128 -24.53 13.51 -31.30
C ARG A 128 -24.54 13.25 -29.81
N TYR A 129 -24.00 14.17 -29.03
CA TYR A 129 -23.97 14.03 -27.58
C TYR A 129 -24.10 15.40 -26.88
N ARG A 130 -24.47 15.34 -25.60
CA ARG A 130 -24.49 16.49 -24.69
C ARG A 130 -23.43 16.30 -23.62
N THR A 131 -22.76 17.39 -23.25
CA THR A 131 -21.82 17.44 -22.14
C THR A 131 -21.97 18.74 -21.37
N SER A 132 -21.53 18.79 -20.14
CA SER A 132 -21.57 19.97 -19.29
C SER A 132 -20.23 20.20 -18.60
N ARG A 133 -20.06 21.34 -17.93
CA ARG A 133 -18.89 21.65 -17.10
C ARG A 133 -17.56 21.65 -17.87
N GLN A 134 -17.59 22.05 -19.16
CA GLN A 134 -16.42 22.10 -20.04
C GLN A 134 -15.87 23.54 -20.22
N LEU A 135 -16.58 24.54 -19.71
CA LEU A 135 -16.23 25.96 -19.88
C LEU A 135 -15.35 26.45 -18.71
N GLY A 136 -14.35 27.26 -19.05
CA GLY A 136 -13.56 28.04 -18.11
C GLY A 136 -14.17 29.41 -17.86
N PHE A 137 -14.35 29.77 -16.58
CA PHE A 137 -14.86 31.09 -16.18
C PHE A 137 -13.73 31.89 -15.53
N PHE A 138 -13.15 32.84 -16.29
CA PHE A 138 -12.08 33.71 -15.81
C PHE A 138 -12.66 35.06 -15.34
N GLN A 139 -11.81 35.97 -14.90
CA GLN A 139 -12.26 37.25 -14.34
C GLN A 139 -12.88 38.14 -15.42
N ASP A 140 -12.27 38.25 -16.61
CA ASP A 140 -12.61 39.19 -17.66
C ASP A 140 -13.30 38.52 -18.85
N PHE A 141 -13.21 37.22 -19.01
CA PHE A 141 -13.77 36.48 -20.15
C PHE A 141 -14.17 35.05 -19.73
N ASP A 142 -14.96 34.40 -20.56
CA ASP A 142 -15.24 32.97 -20.52
C ASP A 142 -14.55 32.29 -21.68
N GLU A 143 -14.17 31.00 -21.50
CA GLU A 143 -13.37 30.24 -22.45
C GLU A 143 -13.92 28.83 -22.69
N LEU A 144 -13.89 28.42 -23.94
CA LEU A 144 -13.94 27.00 -24.31
C LEU A 144 -12.57 26.55 -24.77
N TYR A 145 -11.90 25.72 -23.95
CA TYR A 145 -10.69 25.01 -24.35
C TYR A 145 -11.06 23.57 -24.72
N TRP A 146 -11.09 23.26 -26.01
CA TRP A 146 -11.71 22.04 -26.51
C TRP A 146 -10.83 21.27 -27.48
N ASN A 147 -10.61 19.99 -27.17
CA ASN A 147 -9.90 19.09 -28.06
C ASN A 147 -10.88 18.52 -29.12
N VAL A 148 -10.90 19.12 -30.30
CA VAL A 148 -11.86 18.85 -31.38
C VAL A 148 -11.82 17.38 -31.81
N THR A 149 -10.64 16.90 -32.20
CA THR A 149 -10.48 15.52 -32.67
C THR A 149 -10.07 14.56 -31.57
N GLY A 150 -9.30 15.04 -30.60
CA GLY A 150 -8.53 14.18 -29.70
C GLY A 150 -7.22 13.70 -30.35
N ASN A 151 -6.25 13.31 -29.49
CA ASN A 151 -4.93 12.84 -29.92
C ASN A 151 -4.80 11.31 -29.93
N GLY A 152 -5.88 10.56 -29.70
CA GLY A 152 -5.85 9.10 -29.58
C GLY A 152 -6.36 8.35 -30.82
N TRP A 153 -6.52 9.01 -31.97
CA TRP A 153 -6.96 8.33 -33.17
C TRP A 153 -5.89 7.41 -33.77
N GLU A 154 -6.29 6.17 -34.05
CA GLU A 154 -5.43 5.19 -34.71
C GLU A 154 -5.24 5.46 -36.22
N PHE A 155 -6.03 6.38 -36.78
CA PHE A 155 -6.03 6.76 -38.18
C PHE A 155 -5.49 8.19 -38.38
N ALA A 156 -4.85 8.42 -39.52
CA ALA A 156 -4.57 9.76 -39.98
C ALA A 156 -5.88 10.47 -40.38
N ILE A 157 -5.95 11.81 -40.16
CA ILE A 157 -7.10 12.64 -40.49
C ILE A 157 -6.68 13.59 -41.62
N GLU A 158 -7.31 13.50 -42.78
CA GLU A 158 -6.95 14.33 -43.94
C GLU A 158 -7.34 15.80 -43.73
N SER A 159 -8.51 16.05 -43.11
CA SER A 159 -9.01 17.38 -42.78
C SER A 159 -9.83 17.34 -41.49
N ALA A 160 -9.58 18.30 -40.59
CA ALA A 160 -10.41 18.50 -39.40
C ALA A 160 -10.95 19.92 -39.35
N SER A 161 -12.22 20.09 -38.94
CA SER A 161 -12.84 21.41 -38.72
C SER A 161 -13.75 21.41 -37.51
N ALA A 162 -13.89 22.58 -36.88
CA ALA A 162 -14.90 22.79 -35.85
C ALA A 162 -15.59 24.13 -36.05
N ARG A 163 -16.89 24.18 -35.70
CA ARG A 163 -17.69 25.40 -35.63
C ARG A 163 -18.30 25.49 -34.24
N VAL A 164 -18.04 26.59 -33.53
CA VAL A 164 -18.59 26.85 -32.19
C VAL A 164 -19.65 27.93 -32.32
N MET A 165 -20.82 27.66 -31.75
CA MET A 165 -21.98 28.57 -31.73
C MET A 165 -22.26 28.97 -30.29
N LEU A 166 -22.27 30.27 -30.00
CA LEU A 166 -22.65 30.87 -28.73
C LEU A 166 -24.15 31.17 -28.67
N PRO A 167 -24.76 31.16 -27.49
CA PRO A 167 -26.14 31.68 -27.34
C PRO A 167 -26.18 33.21 -27.47
N GLY A 168 -27.29 33.73 -27.95
CA GLY A 168 -27.49 35.16 -28.08
C GLY A 168 -26.74 35.81 -29.25
N GLN A 169 -26.68 37.12 -29.28
CA GLN A 169 -25.99 37.92 -30.30
C GLN A 169 -24.65 38.44 -29.75
N VAL A 170 -23.57 37.74 -30.05
CA VAL A 170 -22.19 38.13 -29.73
C VAL A 170 -21.53 38.64 -30.99
N LEU A 171 -20.98 39.85 -30.99
CA LEU A 171 -20.34 40.42 -32.16
C LEU A 171 -19.01 39.71 -32.45
N ALA A 172 -18.68 39.55 -33.72
CA ALA A 172 -17.42 38.89 -34.13
C ALA A 172 -16.18 39.59 -33.54
N GLY A 173 -16.20 40.90 -33.33
CA GLY A 173 -15.11 41.67 -32.74
C GLY A 173 -14.83 41.36 -31.26
N ASP A 174 -15.77 40.74 -30.56
CA ASP A 174 -15.68 40.41 -29.14
C ASP A 174 -15.28 38.93 -28.92
N ILE A 175 -15.13 38.17 -30.02
CA ILE A 175 -14.74 36.74 -29.99
C ILE A 175 -13.28 36.60 -30.42
N SER A 176 -12.49 35.85 -29.65
CA SER A 176 -11.16 35.44 -30.08
C SER A 176 -11.08 33.90 -30.15
N MET A 177 -10.40 33.38 -31.16
CA MET A 177 -10.17 31.96 -31.31
C MET A 177 -8.73 31.67 -31.74
N GLU A 178 -8.10 30.78 -31.04
CA GLU A 178 -6.79 30.21 -31.35
C GLU A 178 -6.89 28.69 -31.48
N GLY A 179 -5.88 28.05 -32.01
CA GLY A 179 -5.83 26.60 -32.12
C GLY A 179 -4.43 26.02 -31.95
N TYR A 180 -4.40 24.73 -31.79
CA TYR A 180 -3.16 23.97 -31.69
C TYR A 180 -3.28 22.66 -32.47
N THR A 181 -2.25 22.33 -33.26
CA THR A 181 -2.19 21.10 -34.05
C THR A 181 -0.97 20.26 -33.70
N GLY A 182 -1.10 18.93 -33.82
CA GLY A 182 0.00 17.99 -33.63
C GLY A 182 -0.23 16.98 -32.51
N PRO A 183 0.82 16.25 -32.09
CA PRO A 183 0.74 15.31 -30.99
C PRO A 183 0.49 16.01 -29.65
N LEU A 184 0.15 15.24 -28.62
CA LEU A 184 -0.13 15.78 -27.28
C LEU A 184 1.01 16.68 -26.80
N GLY A 185 0.67 17.91 -26.37
CA GLY A 185 1.62 18.94 -25.91
C GLY A 185 2.26 19.78 -27.03
N SER A 186 1.89 19.56 -28.28
CA SER A 186 2.36 20.38 -29.41
C SER A 186 1.65 21.74 -29.47
N THR A 187 2.36 22.75 -29.96
CA THR A 187 1.88 24.11 -30.21
C THR A 187 1.88 24.46 -31.71
N GLY A 188 1.70 23.46 -32.57
CA GLY A 188 1.63 23.66 -34.02
C GLY A 188 0.47 24.56 -34.42
N GLN A 189 0.66 25.36 -35.48
CA GLN A 189 -0.29 26.37 -35.96
C GLN A 189 -0.80 26.08 -37.38
N ASP A 190 -0.95 24.81 -37.73
CA ASP A 190 -1.42 24.41 -39.05
C ASP A 190 -2.95 24.46 -39.18
N TYR A 191 -3.51 25.67 -38.99
CA TYR A 191 -4.95 25.90 -39.03
C TYR A 191 -5.29 27.32 -39.58
N THR A 192 -6.54 27.50 -39.93
CA THR A 192 -7.15 28.78 -40.22
C THR A 192 -8.38 28.99 -39.33
N VAL A 193 -8.62 30.24 -38.90
CA VAL A 193 -9.77 30.67 -38.10
C VAL A 193 -10.64 31.61 -38.89
N GLY A 194 -11.95 31.45 -38.76
CA GLY A 194 -12.97 32.43 -39.22
C GLY A 194 -13.88 32.79 -38.07
N VAL A 195 -13.94 34.05 -37.71
CA VAL A 195 -14.86 34.59 -36.68
C VAL A 195 -16.06 35.23 -37.34
N PHE A 196 -17.25 35.03 -36.80
CA PHE A 196 -18.52 35.56 -37.27
C PHE A 196 -19.43 35.89 -36.09
N ASP A 197 -20.46 36.68 -36.33
CA ASP A 197 -21.42 37.02 -35.26
C ASP A 197 -22.07 35.76 -34.69
N GLY A 198 -21.95 35.59 -33.35
CA GLY A 198 -22.46 34.45 -32.64
C GLY A 198 -21.54 33.21 -32.64
N GLY A 199 -20.29 33.32 -33.15
CA GLY A 199 -19.39 32.17 -33.08
C GLY A 199 -18.10 32.25 -33.86
N ALA A 200 -17.38 31.13 -33.93
CA ALA A 200 -16.16 31.03 -34.69
C ALA A 200 -16.00 29.63 -35.30
N SER A 201 -15.13 29.50 -36.28
CA SER A 201 -14.77 28.24 -36.91
C SER A 201 -13.28 28.12 -37.05
N ILE A 202 -12.78 26.88 -36.99
CA ILE A 202 -11.38 26.54 -37.18
C ILE A 202 -11.28 25.33 -38.14
N ARG A 203 -10.24 25.32 -38.98
CA ARG A 203 -9.97 24.22 -39.91
C ARG A 203 -8.47 24.00 -40.05
N THR A 204 -8.04 22.73 -40.12
CA THR A 204 -6.65 22.39 -40.39
C THR A 204 -6.24 22.73 -41.82
N THR A 205 -5.00 23.17 -42.00
CA THR A 205 -4.39 23.49 -43.30
C THR A 205 -3.55 22.31 -43.83
N ARG A 206 -3.23 21.34 -43.02
CA ARG A 206 -2.59 20.08 -43.38
C ARG A 206 -3.33 18.87 -42.78
N SER A 207 -3.01 17.70 -43.28
CA SER A 207 -3.45 16.44 -42.64
C SER A 207 -2.78 16.24 -41.29
N LEU A 208 -3.52 15.62 -40.38
CA LEU A 208 -3.02 15.20 -39.07
C LEU A 208 -2.58 13.73 -39.18
N ALA A 209 -1.39 13.42 -38.70
CA ALA A 209 -0.90 12.05 -38.62
C ALA A 209 -1.62 11.26 -37.51
N ARG A 210 -1.33 9.98 -37.42
CA ARG A 210 -1.84 9.17 -36.27
C ARG A 210 -1.40 9.80 -34.96
N GLN A 211 -2.32 9.87 -34.00
CA GLN A 211 -2.08 10.46 -32.67
C GLN A 211 -1.80 11.98 -32.69
N GLU A 212 -2.03 12.65 -33.80
CA GLU A 212 -2.11 14.10 -33.86
C GLU A 212 -3.57 14.56 -33.74
N GLY A 213 -3.77 15.75 -33.19
CA GLY A 213 -5.09 16.34 -32.98
C GLY A 213 -5.18 17.81 -33.32
N LEU A 214 -6.43 18.30 -33.38
CA LEU A 214 -6.78 19.72 -33.43
C LEU A 214 -7.45 20.10 -32.11
N THR A 215 -6.91 21.11 -31.43
CA THR A 215 -7.49 21.71 -30.21
C THR A 215 -7.82 23.16 -30.51
N LEU A 216 -8.92 23.68 -29.98
CA LEU A 216 -9.29 25.08 -30.04
C LEU A 216 -9.35 25.72 -28.65
N ALA A 217 -9.04 26.99 -28.57
CA ALA A 217 -9.29 27.88 -27.45
C ALA A 217 -10.11 29.08 -27.96
N MET A 218 -11.34 29.21 -27.52
CA MET A 218 -12.25 30.31 -27.92
C MET A 218 -12.67 31.09 -26.68
N THR A 219 -12.52 32.39 -26.73
CA THR A 219 -12.89 33.29 -25.63
C THR A 219 -13.95 34.29 -26.07
N TRP A 220 -14.80 34.71 -25.14
CA TRP A 220 -15.86 35.71 -25.33
C TRP A 220 -16.12 36.49 -24.03
N PRO A 221 -16.80 37.66 -24.08
CA PRO A 221 -17.08 38.47 -22.90
C PRO A 221 -18.00 37.80 -21.89
N LYS A 222 -17.87 38.19 -20.64
CA LYS A 222 -18.73 37.77 -19.53
C LYS A 222 -20.21 38.08 -19.75
N GLY A 223 -21.07 37.30 -19.11
CA GLY A 223 -22.52 37.53 -19.04
C GLY A 223 -23.33 36.93 -20.18
N ILE A 224 -22.70 36.18 -21.11
CA ILE A 224 -23.36 35.45 -22.18
C ILE A 224 -23.76 34.04 -21.69
N ILE A 225 -22.93 33.44 -20.85
CA ILE A 225 -23.16 32.13 -20.25
C ILE A 225 -23.35 32.30 -18.75
N GLU A 226 -24.33 31.59 -18.18
CA GLU A 226 -24.56 31.59 -16.74
C GLU A 226 -23.40 30.91 -16.01
N GLU A 227 -22.67 31.70 -15.23
CA GLU A 227 -21.57 31.19 -14.41
C GLU A 227 -22.14 30.39 -13.22
N PRO A 228 -21.64 29.16 -12.94
CA PRO A 228 -22.07 28.40 -11.77
C PRO A 228 -21.85 29.20 -10.48
N SER A 229 -22.87 29.29 -9.64
CA SER A 229 -22.80 29.96 -8.34
C SER A 229 -21.76 29.28 -7.44
N SER A 230 -21.26 30.00 -6.44
CA SER A 230 -20.30 29.41 -5.46
C SER A 230 -20.86 28.17 -4.76
N LEU A 231 -22.18 28.14 -4.52
CA LEU A 231 -22.85 26.97 -3.93
C LEU A 231 -22.86 25.76 -4.88
N GLN A 232 -23.14 25.99 -6.16
CA GLN A 232 -23.08 24.94 -7.19
C GLN A 232 -21.65 24.40 -7.37
N ARG A 233 -20.64 25.28 -7.41
CA ARG A 233 -19.22 24.86 -7.49
C ARG A 233 -18.82 24.03 -6.28
N PHE A 234 -19.27 24.41 -5.08
CA PHE A 234 -19.04 23.64 -3.87
C PHE A 234 -19.74 22.27 -3.93
N GLY A 235 -20.99 22.22 -4.42
CA GLY A 235 -21.72 20.98 -4.67
C GLY A 235 -20.93 20.05 -5.62
N TYR A 236 -20.47 20.58 -6.76
CA TYR A 236 -19.64 19.81 -7.71
C TYR A 236 -18.35 19.25 -7.08
N LEU A 237 -17.66 20.08 -6.26
CA LEU A 237 -16.46 19.64 -5.56
C LEU A 237 -16.76 18.49 -4.60
N LEU A 238 -17.88 18.55 -3.87
CA LEU A 238 -18.32 17.48 -2.96
C LEU A 238 -18.66 16.21 -3.73
N ASP A 239 -19.48 16.32 -4.77
CA ASP A 239 -19.96 15.17 -5.56
C ASP A 239 -18.79 14.46 -6.26
N ASP A 240 -17.90 15.23 -6.87
CA ASP A 240 -16.74 14.69 -7.59
C ASP A 240 -15.72 14.04 -6.65
N ASN A 241 -15.66 14.47 -5.38
CA ASN A 241 -14.66 14.03 -4.41
C ASN A 241 -15.28 13.34 -3.17
N LEU A 242 -16.52 12.88 -3.26
CA LEU A 242 -17.24 12.24 -2.13
C LEU A 242 -16.45 11.07 -1.53
N GLY A 243 -15.76 10.29 -2.34
CA GLY A 243 -14.92 9.20 -1.85
C GLY A 243 -13.78 9.66 -0.95
N LEU A 244 -13.17 10.80 -1.27
CA LEU A 244 -12.13 11.43 -0.43
C LEU A 244 -12.71 11.91 0.90
N LEU A 245 -13.89 12.53 0.86
CA LEU A 245 -14.57 13.02 2.07
C LEU A 245 -15.01 11.87 2.98
N LEU A 246 -15.54 10.79 2.41
CA LEU A 246 -15.88 9.57 3.15
C LEU A 246 -14.65 8.94 3.81
N ALA A 247 -13.53 8.86 3.09
CA ALA A 247 -12.29 8.33 3.64
C ALA A 247 -11.73 9.20 4.77
N LEU A 248 -11.76 10.53 4.61
CA LEU A 248 -11.33 11.48 5.64
C LEU A 248 -12.22 11.42 6.88
N LEU A 249 -13.54 11.43 6.71
CA LEU A 249 -14.50 11.27 7.80
C LEU A 249 -14.29 9.95 8.54
N THR A 250 -14.09 8.86 7.81
CA THR A 250 -13.81 7.53 8.38
C THR A 250 -12.53 7.55 9.22
N LEU A 251 -11.45 8.16 8.72
CA LEU A 251 -10.21 8.30 9.48
C LEU A 251 -10.43 9.11 10.78
N ILE A 252 -11.15 10.23 10.70
CA ILE A 252 -11.46 11.08 11.87
C ILE A 252 -12.29 10.31 12.91
N LEU A 253 -13.30 9.57 12.47
CA LEU A 253 -14.15 8.77 13.36
C LEU A 253 -13.35 7.64 14.02
N ILE A 254 -12.53 6.91 13.28
CA ILE A 254 -11.63 5.88 13.81
C ILE A 254 -10.67 6.48 14.82
N ALA A 255 -10.01 7.60 14.47
CA ALA A 255 -9.06 8.26 15.34
C ALA A 255 -9.72 8.73 16.65
N SER A 256 -10.85 9.41 16.55
CA SER A 256 -11.60 9.90 17.70
C SER A 256 -12.07 8.76 18.62
N TYR A 257 -12.63 7.70 18.03
CA TYR A 257 -13.06 6.53 18.79
C TYR A 257 -11.89 5.85 19.51
N LEU A 258 -10.79 5.62 18.81
CA LEU A 258 -9.61 4.95 19.38
C LEU A 258 -8.93 5.79 20.47
N LEU A 259 -8.88 7.11 20.32
CA LEU A 259 -8.39 8.02 21.38
C LEU A 259 -9.26 7.95 22.63
N ILE A 260 -10.59 7.92 22.47
CA ILE A 260 -11.53 7.76 23.59
C ILE A 260 -11.34 6.39 24.27
N MET A 261 -11.24 5.31 23.48
CA MET A 261 -11.04 3.97 24.02
C MET A 261 -9.69 3.84 24.71
N TRP A 262 -8.63 4.41 24.16
CA TRP A 262 -7.32 4.44 24.79
C TRP A 262 -7.34 5.22 26.12
N SER A 263 -8.00 6.37 26.15
CA SER A 263 -8.09 7.17 27.38
C SER A 263 -8.83 6.45 28.52
N ARG A 264 -9.78 5.54 28.18
CA ARG A 264 -10.59 4.79 29.15
C ARG A 264 -10.00 3.42 29.52
N TYR A 265 -9.38 2.72 28.57
CA TYR A 265 -9.00 1.31 28.73
C TYR A 265 -7.52 1.04 28.45
N GLY A 266 -6.81 1.92 27.76
CA GLY A 266 -5.43 1.75 27.36
C GLY A 266 -4.40 2.46 28.25
N ARG A 267 -4.85 3.29 29.19
CA ARG A 267 -3.94 3.95 30.14
C ARG A 267 -3.63 3.02 31.31
N ASP A 268 -2.34 2.95 31.65
CA ASP A 268 -1.88 2.21 32.81
C ASP A 268 -2.45 2.82 34.11
N PRO A 269 -2.87 1.99 35.05
CA PRO A 269 -3.16 2.47 36.40
C PRO A 269 -1.94 3.18 37.01
N LYS A 270 -2.16 4.15 37.86
CA LYS A 270 -1.07 4.88 38.53
C LYS A 270 -0.13 3.90 39.25
N ALA A 271 1.18 4.06 39.00
CA ALA A 271 2.20 3.31 39.72
C ALA A 271 2.17 3.66 41.20
N GLY A 272 2.39 2.64 42.04
CA GLY A 272 2.64 2.82 43.48
C GLY A 272 4.06 3.33 43.74
N VAL A 273 4.45 3.37 44.99
CA VAL A 273 5.84 3.66 45.36
C VAL A 273 6.67 2.40 45.13
N ILE A 274 7.72 2.52 44.30
CA ILE A 274 8.60 1.42 43.96
C ILE A 274 9.76 1.39 44.95
N PHE A 275 9.89 0.28 45.66
CA PHE A 275 11.01 0.01 46.57
C PHE A 275 11.87 -1.09 45.99
N PRO A 276 13.20 -1.07 46.17
CA PRO A 276 14.05 -2.20 45.82
C PRO A 276 13.63 -3.45 46.61
N HIS A 277 13.43 -4.55 45.91
CA HIS A 277 13.14 -5.86 46.52
C HIS A 277 14.30 -6.79 46.25
N TYR A 278 14.83 -7.46 47.28
CA TYR A 278 15.95 -8.42 47.14
C TYR A 278 15.54 -9.79 46.62
N GLU A 279 14.25 -10.07 46.62
CA GLU A 279 13.70 -11.32 46.13
C GLU A 279 12.61 -11.06 45.08
N PRO A 280 12.52 -11.94 44.06
CA PRO A 280 11.43 -11.88 43.10
C PRO A 280 10.10 -12.15 43.82
N PRO A 281 8.97 -11.65 43.29
CA PRO A 281 7.66 -11.97 43.85
C PRO A 281 7.46 -13.49 43.93
N HIS A 282 6.93 -13.94 45.08
CA HIS A 282 6.74 -15.38 45.34
C HIS A 282 5.83 -16.03 44.29
N ASN A 283 6.14 -17.26 43.89
CA ASN A 283 5.38 -18.09 42.97
C ASN A 283 5.40 -17.60 41.49
N TYR A 284 6.29 -16.68 41.14
CA TYR A 284 6.49 -16.29 39.75
C TYR A 284 7.82 -16.80 39.21
N SER A 285 7.77 -17.43 37.99
CA SER A 285 8.98 -17.82 37.28
C SER A 285 9.56 -16.65 36.50
N PRO A 286 10.84 -16.69 36.08
CA PRO A 286 11.42 -15.66 35.23
C PRO A 286 10.59 -15.38 33.96
N ALA A 287 10.13 -16.45 33.31
CA ALA A 287 9.28 -16.34 32.12
C ALA A 287 7.94 -15.67 32.41
N SER A 288 7.30 -15.96 33.57
CA SER A 288 6.06 -15.30 33.95
C SER A 288 6.27 -13.82 34.28
N ALA A 289 7.37 -13.48 34.94
CA ALA A 289 7.74 -12.09 35.19
C ALA A 289 7.86 -11.31 33.87
N ARG A 290 8.57 -11.87 32.87
CA ARG A 290 8.67 -11.25 31.54
C ARG A 290 7.33 -11.19 30.81
N TYR A 291 6.54 -12.27 30.85
CA TYR A 291 5.23 -12.31 30.20
C TYR A 291 4.30 -11.22 30.70
N ILE A 292 4.31 -10.96 31.99
CA ILE A 292 3.51 -9.91 32.63
C ILE A 292 4.08 -8.52 32.31
N THR A 293 5.39 -8.33 32.44
CA THR A 293 6.04 -7.04 32.17
C THR A 293 5.89 -6.62 30.69
N ARG A 294 5.95 -7.57 29.75
CA ARG A 294 5.77 -7.30 28.31
C ARG A 294 4.33 -7.45 27.83
N MET A 295 3.42 -7.85 28.72
CA MET A 295 2.02 -8.15 28.39
C MET A 295 1.92 -9.09 27.17
N GLY A 296 2.84 -10.02 27.08
CA GLY A 296 2.92 -10.97 25.95
C GLY A 296 4.12 -11.90 26.00
N TYR A 297 4.09 -12.90 25.15
CA TYR A 297 5.14 -13.90 25.03
C TYR A 297 6.15 -13.51 23.95
N ASP A 298 7.44 -13.63 24.26
CA ASP A 298 8.53 -13.45 23.31
C ASP A 298 9.62 -14.53 23.47
N THR A 299 10.62 -14.53 22.59
CA THR A 299 11.71 -15.50 22.61
C THR A 299 12.52 -15.42 23.91
N ARG A 300 12.72 -14.22 24.48
CA ARG A 300 13.42 -14.06 25.76
C ARG A 300 12.69 -14.72 26.94
N ALA A 301 11.35 -14.79 26.91
CA ALA A 301 10.60 -15.53 27.91
C ALA A 301 10.92 -17.04 27.85
N LEU A 302 11.06 -17.58 26.63
CA LEU A 302 11.48 -18.97 26.43
C LEU A 302 12.92 -19.20 26.89
N THR A 303 13.84 -18.32 26.49
CA THR A 303 15.26 -18.34 26.93
C THR A 303 15.37 -18.35 28.45
N ALA A 304 14.68 -17.43 29.13
CA ALA A 304 14.69 -17.33 30.60
C ALA A 304 14.13 -18.59 31.27
N ALA A 305 13.08 -19.20 30.68
CA ALA A 305 12.54 -20.47 31.18
C ALA A 305 13.53 -21.65 31.03
N ILE A 306 14.20 -21.78 29.89
CA ILE A 306 15.19 -22.84 29.65
C ILE A 306 16.38 -22.70 30.60
N ILE A 307 16.89 -21.46 30.76
CA ILE A 307 18.00 -21.22 31.71
C ILE A 307 17.55 -21.48 33.15
N ASN A 308 16.31 -21.13 33.53
CA ASN A 308 15.80 -21.42 34.86
C ASN A 308 15.64 -22.94 35.11
N LEU A 309 15.25 -23.72 34.10
CA LEU A 309 15.24 -25.18 34.18
C LEU A 309 16.65 -25.73 34.35
N ALA A 310 17.66 -25.15 33.70
CA ALA A 310 19.06 -25.53 33.84
C ALA A 310 19.57 -25.22 35.27
N VAL A 311 19.36 -24.01 35.75
CA VAL A 311 19.74 -23.62 37.12
C VAL A 311 19.05 -24.47 38.18
N LYS A 312 17.82 -24.93 37.96
CA LYS A 312 17.09 -25.85 38.81
C LYS A 312 17.51 -27.31 38.66
N GLY A 313 18.45 -27.62 37.76
CA GLY A 313 19.00 -28.98 37.56
C GLY A 313 18.13 -29.92 36.74
N TYR A 314 17.14 -29.43 35.97
CA TYR A 314 16.30 -30.26 35.08
C TYR A 314 16.85 -30.46 33.70
N LEU A 315 17.80 -29.66 33.29
CA LEU A 315 18.52 -29.83 32.03
C LEU A 315 19.92 -29.22 32.11
N LYS A 316 20.77 -29.61 31.19
CA LYS A 316 22.11 -29.09 30.99
C LYS A 316 22.18 -28.45 29.60
N ILE A 317 22.88 -27.32 29.49
CA ILE A 317 23.12 -26.61 28.23
C ILE A 317 24.56 -26.90 27.81
N ASN A 318 24.74 -27.63 26.70
CA ASN A 318 26.02 -27.91 26.10
C ASN A 318 26.22 -26.97 24.89
N LYS A 319 27.35 -26.25 24.83
CA LYS A 319 27.75 -25.43 23.67
C LYS A 319 28.97 -26.07 23.00
N VAL A 320 28.78 -26.58 21.78
CA VAL A 320 29.84 -27.21 20.96
C VAL A 320 29.85 -26.52 19.59
N ASN A 321 30.98 -25.97 19.18
CA ASN A 321 31.14 -25.31 17.85
C ASN A 321 30.06 -24.30 17.51
N ASP A 322 29.68 -23.44 18.48
CA ASP A 322 28.59 -22.44 18.38
C ASP A 322 27.16 -23.01 18.25
N GLU A 323 26.99 -24.30 18.29
CA GLU A 323 25.69 -24.98 18.38
C GLU A 323 25.34 -25.26 19.85
N TYR A 324 24.05 -25.21 20.16
CA TYR A 324 23.54 -25.48 21.52
C TYR A 324 22.73 -26.77 21.55
N GLU A 325 23.03 -27.62 22.51
CA GLU A 325 22.30 -28.84 22.82
C GLU A 325 21.76 -28.80 24.24
N LEU A 326 20.53 -29.22 24.42
CA LEU A 326 19.87 -29.38 25.72
C LEU A 326 19.82 -30.85 26.08
N GLU A 327 20.37 -31.21 27.23
CA GLU A 327 20.37 -32.56 27.76
C GLU A 327 19.46 -32.62 29.01
N LYS A 328 18.51 -33.56 29.03
CA LYS A 328 17.56 -33.70 30.14
C LYS A 328 18.26 -34.30 31.36
N LEU A 329 17.97 -33.73 32.52
CA LEU A 329 18.37 -34.25 33.83
C LEU A 329 17.14 -34.42 34.73
N ASP A 330 17.30 -35.14 35.82
CA ASP A 330 16.27 -35.31 36.85
C ASP A 330 16.57 -34.44 38.07
N SER A 331 15.58 -33.70 38.53
CA SER A 331 15.63 -32.83 39.71
C SER A 331 14.32 -32.86 40.48
N LEU A 332 14.40 -32.64 41.78
CA LEU A 332 13.23 -32.55 42.68
C LEU A 332 12.80 -31.12 42.98
N THR A 333 13.48 -30.11 42.43
CA THR A 333 13.18 -28.68 42.66
C THR A 333 11.78 -28.33 42.12
N PRO A 334 10.94 -27.60 42.87
CA PRO A 334 9.60 -27.26 42.39
C PRO A 334 9.62 -26.45 41.12
N LEU A 335 8.79 -26.84 40.13
CA LEU A 335 8.60 -26.18 38.85
C LEU A 335 7.23 -25.46 38.82
N ALA A 336 7.19 -24.29 38.21
CA ALA A 336 5.95 -23.64 37.79
C ALA A 336 5.21 -24.46 36.73
N ALA A 337 3.88 -24.30 36.64
CA ALA A 337 3.06 -25.05 35.70
C ALA A 337 3.53 -24.91 34.22
N GLY A 338 3.90 -23.68 33.83
CA GLY A 338 4.45 -23.41 32.51
C GLY A 338 5.78 -24.11 32.24
N GLU A 339 6.68 -24.13 33.24
CA GLU A 339 7.98 -24.79 33.15
C GLU A 339 7.84 -26.33 33.02
N LYS A 340 6.87 -26.92 33.73
CA LYS A 340 6.55 -28.36 33.57
C LYS A 340 6.10 -28.71 32.17
N GLN A 341 5.23 -27.85 31.57
CA GLN A 341 4.75 -28.07 30.20
C GLN A 341 5.86 -27.84 29.18
N LEU A 342 6.74 -26.87 29.40
CA LEU A 342 7.90 -26.64 28.56
C LEU A 342 8.84 -27.83 28.55
N LEU A 343 9.23 -28.31 29.75
CA LEU A 343 10.12 -29.44 29.92
C LEU A 343 9.57 -30.71 29.25
N GLY A 344 8.29 -31.03 29.49
CA GLY A 344 7.63 -32.19 28.87
C GLY A 344 7.53 -32.10 27.35
N ALA A 345 7.34 -30.90 26.81
CA ALA A 345 7.25 -30.72 25.35
C ALA A 345 8.62 -30.69 24.67
N LEU A 346 9.68 -30.15 25.31
CA LEU A 346 11.03 -30.15 24.79
C LEU A 346 11.60 -31.58 24.67
N PHE A 347 11.36 -32.41 25.67
CA PHE A 347 11.91 -33.77 25.74
C PHE A 347 10.86 -34.86 25.44
N ALA A 348 9.85 -34.52 24.62
CA ALA A 348 8.80 -35.46 24.23
C ALA A 348 9.32 -36.62 23.34
N GLU A 349 10.39 -36.41 22.59
CA GLU A 349 10.94 -37.31 21.59
C GLU A 349 12.30 -37.93 22.00
N GLY A 350 12.87 -37.52 23.17
CA GLY A 350 14.14 -38.02 23.64
C GLY A 350 14.74 -37.22 24.79
N GLY A 351 15.91 -37.62 25.29
CA GLY A 351 16.62 -36.93 26.38
C GLY A 351 17.56 -35.80 25.94
N GLN A 352 17.77 -35.64 24.65
CA GLN A 352 18.65 -34.62 24.07
C GLN A 352 17.94 -33.87 22.95
N VAL A 353 18.15 -32.54 22.86
CA VAL A 353 17.55 -31.65 21.84
C VAL A 353 18.59 -30.67 21.36
N GLU A 354 18.98 -30.76 20.10
CA GLU A 354 19.79 -29.73 19.43
C GLU A 354 18.94 -28.53 19.07
N LEU A 355 19.45 -27.31 19.34
CA LEU A 355 18.82 -26.07 18.94
C LEU A 355 19.20 -25.71 17.49
N ASP A 356 18.72 -26.53 16.56
CA ASP A 356 18.89 -26.39 15.12
C ASP A 356 17.52 -26.33 14.41
N ASN A 357 17.50 -25.76 13.21
CA ASN A 357 16.31 -25.67 12.34
C ASN A 357 15.70 -27.05 12.01
N LYS A 358 16.45 -28.12 12.08
CA LYS A 358 15.94 -29.49 11.94
C LYS A 358 14.87 -29.80 12.98
N ASN A 359 15.02 -29.29 14.19
CA ASN A 359 14.14 -29.52 15.32
C ASN A 359 13.03 -28.45 15.47
N HIS A 360 12.82 -27.60 14.43
CA HIS A 360 11.89 -26.46 14.49
C HIS A 360 10.46 -26.86 14.89
N LYS A 361 9.98 -28.04 14.50
CA LYS A 361 8.63 -28.52 14.88
C LYS A 361 8.52 -28.77 16.37
N LEU A 362 9.53 -29.44 16.95
CA LEU A 362 9.60 -29.74 18.37
C LEU A 362 9.70 -28.46 19.20
N ILE A 363 10.64 -27.58 18.84
CA ILE A 363 10.90 -26.34 19.55
C ILE A 363 9.69 -25.38 19.43
N SER A 364 9.06 -25.28 18.26
CA SER A 364 7.85 -24.49 18.08
C SER A 364 6.66 -25.05 18.88
N LYS A 365 6.52 -26.38 18.99
CA LYS A 365 5.52 -27.05 19.81
C LYS A 365 5.75 -26.76 21.30
N ALA A 366 6.99 -26.85 21.76
CA ALA A 366 7.38 -26.56 23.15
C ALA A 366 7.13 -25.07 23.49
N ARG A 367 7.54 -24.14 22.61
CA ARG A 367 7.24 -22.73 22.71
C ARG A 367 5.73 -22.46 22.80
N SER A 368 4.94 -23.10 21.95
CA SER A 368 3.47 -22.94 21.94
C SER A 368 2.83 -23.48 23.21
N ALA A 369 3.28 -24.64 23.73
CA ALA A 369 2.80 -25.21 24.98
C ALA A 369 3.09 -24.28 26.16
N HIS A 370 4.31 -23.77 26.26
CA HIS A 370 4.71 -22.81 27.30
C HIS A 370 3.91 -21.49 27.20
N ALA A 371 3.79 -20.92 25.99
CA ALA A 371 3.03 -19.70 25.77
C ALA A 371 1.54 -19.86 26.14
N LYS A 372 0.94 -21.03 25.82
CA LYS A 372 -0.46 -21.34 26.20
C LYS A 372 -0.61 -21.44 27.73
N ALA A 373 0.35 -22.06 28.42
CA ALA A 373 0.32 -22.14 29.87
C ALA A 373 0.39 -20.75 30.52
N LEU A 374 1.36 -19.92 30.10
CA LEU A 374 1.47 -18.55 30.61
C LEU A 374 0.23 -17.71 30.28
N LYS A 375 -0.33 -17.86 29.08
CA LYS A 375 -1.57 -17.20 28.71
C LYS A 375 -2.74 -17.59 29.62
N ARG A 376 -2.92 -18.88 29.88
CA ARG A 376 -3.98 -19.39 30.75
C ARG A 376 -3.85 -18.86 32.18
N ASP A 377 -2.62 -18.81 32.71
CA ASP A 377 -2.37 -18.53 34.12
C ASP A 377 -2.30 -17.00 34.42
N TYR A 378 -1.96 -16.17 33.42
CA TYR A 378 -1.67 -14.74 33.65
C TYR A 378 -2.46 -13.76 32.77
N PHE A 379 -2.94 -14.17 31.58
CA PHE A 379 -3.73 -13.30 30.69
C PHE A 379 -5.10 -13.01 31.33
N ASP A 380 -5.66 -11.83 31.09
CA ASP A 380 -6.88 -11.27 31.66
C ASP A 380 -6.86 -11.04 33.20
N ILE A 381 -5.97 -11.72 33.93
CA ILE A 381 -5.79 -11.49 35.38
C ILE A 381 -4.88 -10.28 35.61
N TYR A 382 -3.74 -10.21 34.94
CA TYR A 382 -2.73 -9.18 35.17
C TYR A 382 -2.68 -8.11 34.07
N PHE A 383 -3.11 -8.41 32.85
CA PHE A 383 -3.22 -7.44 31.75
C PHE A 383 -4.28 -7.85 30.74
N LYS A 384 -4.80 -6.84 29.99
CA LYS A 384 -5.77 -7.03 28.91
C LYS A 384 -5.23 -6.45 27.63
N LYS A 385 -5.52 -7.09 26.50
CA LYS A 385 -5.13 -6.58 25.17
C LYS A 385 -6.14 -5.61 24.58
N ASN A 386 -7.40 -5.68 25.01
CA ASN A 386 -8.52 -4.85 24.55
C ASN A 386 -8.69 -4.76 23.02
N THR A 387 -8.14 -5.75 22.27
CA THR A 387 -8.18 -5.76 20.79
C THR A 387 -9.60 -5.88 20.21
N GLY A 388 -10.57 -6.38 21.00
CA GLY A 388 -11.98 -6.41 20.60
C GLY A 388 -12.56 -5.02 20.35
N LEU A 389 -11.98 -3.96 20.95
CA LEU A 389 -12.37 -2.57 20.73
C LEU A 389 -12.02 -2.07 19.31
N LEU A 390 -11.21 -2.79 18.55
CA LEU A 390 -10.90 -2.47 17.16
C LEU A 390 -12.01 -2.91 16.19
N LEU A 391 -12.90 -3.82 16.59
CA LEU A 391 -13.93 -4.37 15.72
C LEU A 391 -14.82 -3.29 15.08
N PRO A 392 -15.35 -2.28 15.82
CA PRO A 392 -16.13 -1.20 15.20
C PRO A 392 -15.34 -0.42 14.14
N CYS A 393 -14.03 -0.21 14.35
CA CYS A 393 -13.18 0.47 13.39
C CYS A 393 -13.00 -0.34 12.09
N VAL A 394 -12.81 -1.65 12.22
CA VAL A 394 -12.72 -2.56 11.06
C VAL A 394 -14.02 -2.55 10.27
N LEU A 395 -15.18 -2.64 10.95
CA LEU A 395 -16.48 -2.60 10.29
C LEU A 395 -16.73 -1.26 9.57
N LEU A 396 -16.35 -0.15 10.19
CA LEU A 396 -16.48 1.18 9.59
C LEU A 396 -15.58 1.33 8.36
N LEU A 397 -14.34 0.83 8.42
CA LEU A 397 -13.41 0.84 7.30
C LEU A 397 -13.91 -0.02 6.13
N VAL A 398 -14.43 -1.22 6.42
CA VAL A 398 -15.02 -2.11 5.40
C VAL A 398 -16.24 -1.43 4.76
N LEU A 399 -17.13 -0.83 5.54
CA LEU A 399 -18.28 -0.09 5.01
C LEU A 399 -17.83 1.03 4.05
N MET A 400 -16.84 1.82 4.45
CA MET A 400 -16.27 2.88 3.59
C MET A 400 -15.71 2.31 2.28
N LEU A 401 -14.95 1.20 2.34
CA LEU A 401 -14.40 0.56 1.14
C LEU A 401 -15.50 0.02 0.21
N VAL A 402 -16.58 -0.53 0.75
CA VAL A 402 -17.75 -0.97 -0.03
C VAL A 402 -18.40 0.22 -0.73
N LEU A 403 -18.62 1.33 -0.02
CA LEU A 403 -19.22 2.55 -0.62
C LEU A 403 -18.31 3.13 -1.70
N VAL A 404 -17.00 3.20 -1.48
CA VAL A 404 -16.03 3.64 -2.49
C VAL A 404 -16.06 2.74 -3.73
N GLY A 405 -16.18 1.41 -3.53
CA GLY A 405 -16.25 0.45 -4.62
C GLY A 405 -17.55 0.53 -5.42
N VAL A 406 -18.70 0.60 -4.73
CA VAL A 406 -20.03 0.66 -5.38
C VAL A 406 -20.20 1.93 -6.22
N PHE A 407 -19.70 3.07 -5.73
CA PHE A 407 -19.85 4.37 -6.40
C PHE A 407 -18.64 4.77 -7.25
N ASP A 408 -17.67 3.87 -7.44
CA ASP A 408 -16.45 4.09 -8.25
C ASP A 408 -15.66 5.36 -7.85
N TYR A 409 -15.58 5.63 -6.54
CA TYR A 409 -14.85 6.77 -5.98
C TYR A 409 -13.35 6.50 -5.75
N HIS A 410 -12.75 5.64 -6.55
CA HIS A 410 -11.34 5.27 -6.41
C HIS A 410 -10.40 6.46 -6.72
N SER A 411 -9.51 6.76 -5.79
CA SER A 411 -8.42 7.71 -5.99
C SER A 411 -7.20 7.33 -5.17
N LEU A 412 -6.02 7.83 -5.56
CA LEU A 412 -4.79 7.63 -4.79
C LEU A 412 -4.93 8.19 -3.36
N ALA A 413 -5.63 9.32 -3.20
CA ALA A 413 -5.86 9.92 -1.89
C ALA A 413 -6.72 9.03 -0.98
N VAL A 414 -7.76 8.38 -1.51
CA VAL A 414 -8.56 7.40 -0.76
C VAL A 414 -7.70 6.21 -0.32
N LEU A 415 -6.84 5.70 -1.20
CA LEU A 415 -5.91 4.63 -0.85
C LEU A 415 -4.96 5.04 0.28
N VAL A 416 -4.36 6.23 0.20
CA VAL A 416 -3.47 6.76 1.24
C VAL A 416 -4.18 6.88 2.60
N LEU A 417 -5.40 7.45 2.63
CA LEU A 417 -6.19 7.57 3.86
C LEU A 417 -6.59 6.21 4.43
N THR A 418 -6.88 5.23 3.55
CA THR A 418 -7.15 3.85 3.96
C THR A 418 -5.93 3.23 4.64
N VAL A 419 -4.75 3.34 4.03
CA VAL A 419 -3.48 2.85 4.61
C VAL A 419 -3.18 3.55 5.93
N MET A 420 -3.37 4.87 6.02
CA MET A 420 -3.23 5.61 7.28
C MET A 420 -4.18 5.10 8.37
N SER A 421 -5.43 4.81 8.03
CA SER A 421 -6.41 4.24 8.96
C SER A 421 -5.96 2.89 9.51
N VAL A 422 -5.41 2.02 8.64
CA VAL A 422 -4.88 0.69 9.04
C VAL A 422 -3.65 0.85 9.95
N ILE A 423 -2.72 1.74 9.61
CA ILE A 423 -1.54 2.03 10.45
C ILE A 423 -1.98 2.55 11.82
N PHE A 424 -2.96 3.45 11.85
CA PHE A 424 -3.50 4.00 13.09
C PHE A 424 -4.14 2.91 13.95
N MET A 425 -4.95 2.03 13.37
CA MET A 425 -5.52 0.88 14.07
C MET A 425 -4.43 -0.07 14.61
N ALA A 426 -3.37 -0.33 13.84
CA ALA A 426 -2.25 -1.16 14.28
C ALA A 426 -1.49 -0.53 15.48
N LEU A 427 -1.26 0.78 15.44
CA LEU A 427 -0.69 1.52 16.57
C LEU A 427 -1.55 1.38 17.83
N PHE A 428 -2.86 1.57 17.70
CA PHE A 428 -3.77 1.44 18.85
C PHE A 428 -3.98 0.00 19.30
N ALA A 429 -3.82 -1.01 18.44
CA ALA A 429 -3.77 -2.41 18.86
C ALA A 429 -2.63 -2.68 19.86
N TRP A 430 -1.55 -1.90 19.77
CA TRP A 430 -0.45 -1.93 20.74
C TRP A 430 -0.73 -1.05 21.96
N LEU A 431 -1.22 0.18 21.79
CA LEU A 431 -1.50 1.15 22.86
C LEU A 431 -2.67 0.76 23.78
N LEU A 432 -3.61 -0.05 23.30
CA LEU A 432 -4.76 -0.52 24.08
C LEU A 432 -4.41 -1.64 25.07
N ARG A 433 -3.18 -2.16 25.02
CA ARG A 433 -2.71 -3.12 26.03
C ARG A 433 -2.47 -2.38 27.34
N ALA A 434 -3.10 -2.83 28.40
CA ALA A 434 -2.95 -2.21 29.71
C ALA A 434 -2.95 -3.24 30.82
N PRO A 435 -2.17 -3.05 31.89
CA PRO A 435 -2.22 -3.87 33.09
C PRO A 435 -3.56 -3.67 33.80
N THR A 436 -4.04 -4.72 34.46
CA THR A 436 -5.14 -4.60 35.39
C THR A 436 -4.64 -3.96 36.73
N PRO A 437 -5.50 -3.52 37.61
CA PRO A 437 -5.06 -3.04 38.93
C PRO A 437 -4.21 -4.07 39.70
N ARG A 438 -4.55 -5.36 39.62
CA ARG A 438 -3.72 -6.45 40.16
C ARG A 438 -2.39 -6.59 39.43
N GLY A 439 -2.41 -6.42 38.11
CA GLY A 439 -1.21 -6.41 37.29
C GLY A 439 -0.27 -5.27 37.67
N ARG A 440 -0.80 -4.04 37.90
CA ARG A 440 0.01 -2.90 38.29
C ARG A 440 0.75 -3.14 39.64
N LEU A 441 0.05 -3.67 40.64
CA LEU A 441 0.67 -4.01 41.91
C LEU A 441 1.80 -5.04 41.79
N LEU A 442 1.66 -5.99 40.87
CA LEU A 442 2.72 -6.96 40.60
C LEU A 442 3.87 -6.34 39.80
N LEU A 443 3.55 -5.49 38.84
CA LEU A 443 4.56 -4.74 38.08
C LEU A 443 5.41 -3.87 38.98
N ASP A 444 4.82 -3.18 39.97
CA ASP A 444 5.55 -2.37 40.96
C ASP A 444 6.57 -3.22 41.72
N LYS A 445 6.20 -4.44 42.14
CA LYS A 445 7.12 -5.39 42.77
C LYS A 445 8.22 -5.89 41.84
N LEU A 446 7.87 -6.18 40.60
CA LEU A 446 8.85 -6.62 39.57
C LEU A 446 9.81 -5.48 39.21
N GLU A 447 9.32 -4.25 39.16
CA GLU A 447 10.14 -3.05 38.95
C GLU A 447 11.10 -2.83 40.12
N GLY A 448 10.64 -3.04 41.38
CA GLY A 448 11.48 -3.00 42.56
C GLY A 448 12.55 -4.09 42.56
N PHE A 449 12.21 -5.32 42.15
CA PHE A 449 13.20 -6.38 42.04
C PHE A 449 14.17 -6.12 40.88
N LYS A 450 13.69 -5.59 39.75
CA LYS A 450 14.52 -5.16 38.64
C LYS A 450 15.53 -4.08 39.07
N LEU A 451 15.09 -3.09 39.84
CA LEU A 451 15.94 -2.04 40.35
C LEU A 451 17.08 -2.61 41.22
N TYR A 452 16.80 -3.60 42.06
CA TYR A 452 17.84 -4.31 42.80
C TYR A 452 18.87 -4.98 41.89
N LEU A 453 18.42 -5.66 40.83
CA LEU A 453 19.33 -6.31 39.89
C LEU A 453 20.18 -5.31 39.09
N GLU A 454 19.69 -4.09 38.88
CA GLU A 454 20.40 -3.02 38.16
C GLU A 454 21.46 -2.29 39.00
N VAL A 455 21.24 -2.21 40.33
CA VAL A 455 21.97 -1.29 41.20
C VAL A 455 22.76 -2.02 42.32
N ALA A 456 22.89 -3.36 42.24
CA ALA A 456 23.45 -4.19 43.30
C ALA A 456 24.87 -3.77 43.80
N GLU A 457 25.59 -2.88 43.13
CA GLU A 457 26.95 -2.45 43.46
C GLU A 457 27.08 -0.98 43.92
N LYS A 458 26.01 -0.18 43.93
CA LYS A 458 26.11 1.25 44.31
C LYS A 458 25.77 1.48 45.75
N ASP A 459 26.72 2.08 46.50
CA ASP A 459 26.60 2.56 47.87
C ASP A 459 25.38 3.50 48.15
N ASP A 460 24.68 3.89 47.07
CA ASP A 460 23.53 4.80 47.12
C ASP A 460 22.22 4.18 47.64
N LEU A 461 22.15 2.86 47.77
CA LEU A 461 21.03 2.21 48.42
C LEU A 461 21.32 2.09 49.93
N HIS A 462 20.90 3.04 50.74
CA HIS A 462 20.81 2.93 52.22
C HIS A 462 19.87 1.76 52.62
N LEU A 463 20.17 0.56 52.15
CA LEU A 463 19.34 -0.61 52.35
C LEU A 463 19.87 -1.40 53.55
N GLN A 464 19.01 -1.63 54.50
CA GLN A 464 19.33 -2.48 55.63
C GLN A 464 19.55 -3.92 55.16
N HIS A 465 20.80 -4.43 55.25
CA HIS A 465 21.21 -5.82 55.03
C HIS A 465 21.00 -6.35 53.60
N PRO A 466 21.75 -5.89 52.56
CA PRO A 466 21.75 -6.51 51.25
C PRO A 466 22.26 -7.95 51.35
N PRO A 467 21.71 -8.88 50.52
CA PRO A 467 22.22 -10.26 50.44
C PRO A 467 23.70 -10.27 50.01
N GLU A 468 24.49 -11.16 50.61
CA GLU A 468 25.88 -11.35 50.22
C GLU A 468 25.97 -11.83 48.78
N LEU A 469 26.85 -11.20 47.99
CA LEU A 469 27.06 -11.56 46.57
C LEU A 469 27.85 -12.88 46.51
N THR A 470 27.16 -13.98 46.20
CA THR A 470 27.74 -15.30 46.06
C THR A 470 27.48 -15.86 44.63
N PRO A 471 28.31 -16.77 44.11
CA PRO A 471 28.05 -17.44 42.82
C PRO A 471 26.67 -18.09 42.76
N GLN A 472 26.19 -18.65 43.84
CA GLN A 472 24.86 -19.27 43.94
C GLN A 472 23.73 -18.22 43.79
N LEU A 473 23.91 -17.01 44.35
CA LEU A 473 22.97 -15.91 44.16
C LEU A 473 22.98 -15.41 42.72
N PHE A 474 24.17 -15.31 42.11
CA PHE A 474 24.30 -14.97 40.72
C PHE A 474 23.50 -15.89 39.80
N GLU A 475 23.71 -17.22 39.92
CA GLU A 475 23.01 -18.23 39.14
C GLU A 475 21.49 -18.19 39.40
N LYS A 476 21.06 -18.10 40.67
CA LYS A 476 19.65 -18.08 41.07
C LYS A 476 18.87 -16.96 40.37
N TYR A 477 19.46 -15.77 40.23
CA TYR A 477 18.76 -14.62 39.67
C TYR A 477 19.11 -14.31 38.22
N LEU A 478 20.09 -14.98 37.62
CA LEU A 478 20.43 -14.83 36.20
C LEU A 478 19.25 -15.02 35.26
N PRO A 479 18.37 -16.05 35.43
CA PRO A 479 17.17 -16.20 34.59
C PRO A 479 16.21 -15.01 34.68
N PHE A 480 16.08 -14.40 35.87
CA PHE A 480 15.28 -13.19 36.08
C PHE A 480 15.94 -11.96 35.45
N ALA A 481 17.25 -11.80 35.59
CA ALA A 481 17.98 -10.72 34.98
C ALA A 481 17.80 -10.73 33.44
N ILE A 482 17.92 -11.90 32.81
CA ILE A 482 17.63 -12.08 31.39
C ILE A 482 16.17 -11.77 31.06
N ALA A 483 15.22 -12.25 31.87
CA ALA A 483 13.80 -11.99 31.70
C ALA A 483 13.46 -10.50 31.75
N LEU A 484 14.07 -9.76 32.68
CA LEU A 484 13.81 -8.34 32.89
C LEU A 484 14.72 -7.44 32.04
N GLY A 485 15.71 -7.99 31.32
CA GLY A 485 16.61 -7.25 30.43
C GLY A 485 17.70 -6.46 31.14
N VAL A 486 18.16 -6.98 32.29
CA VAL A 486 19.18 -6.39 33.18
C VAL A 486 20.33 -7.36 33.46
N GLU A 487 20.53 -8.32 32.53
CA GLU A 487 21.54 -9.35 32.66
C GLU A 487 22.96 -8.78 32.70
N GLN A 488 23.22 -7.69 31.99
CA GLN A 488 24.55 -7.07 31.94
C GLN A 488 24.91 -6.37 33.26
N PRO A 489 24.13 -5.42 33.80
CA PRO A 489 24.39 -4.83 35.12
C PRO A 489 24.49 -5.89 36.23
N TRP A 490 23.63 -6.93 36.20
CA TRP A 490 23.68 -8.02 37.15
C TRP A 490 25.01 -8.77 37.10
N ALA A 491 25.54 -9.03 35.90
CA ALA A 491 26.83 -9.71 35.75
C ALA A 491 28.00 -8.84 36.20
N GLU A 492 27.97 -7.55 35.90
CA GLU A 492 29.00 -6.58 36.28
C GLU A 492 29.14 -6.47 37.81
N SER A 493 28.04 -6.54 38.57
CA SER A 493 28.07 -6.50 40.02
C SER A 493 28.78 -7.70 40.66
N PHE A 494 28.95 -8.79 39.96
CA PHE A 494 29.68 -10.01 40.41
C PHE A 494 31.12 -10.10 39.91
N ALA A 495 31.60 -9.14 39.10
CA ALA A 495 32.96 -9.21 38.51
C ALA A 495 34.04 -9.33 39.59
N ALA A 496 33.94 -8.56 40.67
CA ALA A 496 34.89 -8.62 41.79
C ALA A 496 34.84 -9.95 42.58
N VAL A 497 33.65 -10.55 42.69
CA VAL A 497 33.47 -11.85 43.35
C VAL A 497 34.16 -12.95 42.58
N PHE A 498 33.94 -13.03 41.26
CA PHE A 498 34.53 -14.05 40.41
C PHE A 498 36.04 -13.84 40.21
N ALA A 499 36.52 -12.57 40.17
CA ALA A 499 37.95 -12.27 40.15
C ALA A 499 38.67 -12.78 41.42
N ARG A 500 38.03 -12.61 42.59
CA ARG A 500 38.58 -13.12 43.85
C ARG A 500 38.63 -14.68 43.88
N LEU A 501 37.55 -15.30 43.42
CA LEU A 501 37.48 -16.79 43.34
C LEU A 501 38.56 -17.35 42.38
N ALA A 502 38.76 -16.71 41.23
CA ALA A 502 39.78 -17.11 40.27
C ALA A 502 41.22 -16.97 40.85
N ALA A 503 41.43 -16.00 41.74
CA ALA A 503 42.73 -15.85 42.43
C ALA A 503 42.95 -16.90 43.57
N GLN A 504 41.91 -17.46 44.13
CA GLN A 504 41.96 -18.39 45.24
C GLN A 504 41.86 -19.90 44.86
N GLN A 505 41.34 -20.22 43.71
CA GLN A 505 41.10 -21.59 43.26
C GLN A 505 42.03 -21.96 42.14
N ALA A 506 42.51 -23.23 42.15
CA ALA A 506 43.35 -23.79 41.09
C ALA A 506 42.59 -24.04 39.78
N GLN A 507 41.28 -24.01 39.80
CA GLN A 507 40.41 -24.13 38.62
C GLN A 507 39.40 -22.98 38.54
N PRO A 508 39.12 -22.39 37.33
CA PRO A 508 38.11 -21.38 37.15
C PRO A 508 36.73 -21.91 37.57
N TYR A 509 35.90 -21.01 38.15
CA TYR A 509 34.49 -21.30 38.42
C TYR A 509 33.75 -21.60 37.11
N HIS A 510 32.89 -22.65 37.12
CA HIS A 510 32.00 -23.02 36.04
C HIS A 510 30.61 -23.35 36.57
N PRO A 511 29.52 -22.81 36.00
CA PRO A 511 28.19 -23.27 36.32
C PRO A 511 28.00 -24.73 35.96
N VAL A 512 27.52 -25.54 36.88
CA VAL A 512 27.38 -27.01 36.68
C VAL A 512 26.39 -27.36 35.55
N TRP A 513 25.43 -26.49 35.32
CA TRP A 513 24.37 -26.66 34.32
C TRP A 513 24.75 -26.18 32.91
N TYR A 514 25.98 -25.63 32.73
CA TYR A 514 26.44 -25.14 31.42
C TYR A 514 27.81 -25.73 31.08
N HIS A 515 27.91 -26.33 29.89
CA HIS A 515 29.17 -26.83 29.33
C HIS A 515 29.53 -26.04 28.08
N GLY A 516 30.68 -25.35 28.12
CA GLY A 516 31.27 -24.62 27.02
C GLY A 516 32.75 -24.41 27.28
N HIS A 517 33.51 -23.99 26.27
CA HIS A 517 34.93 -23.69 26.42
C HIS A 517 35.12 -22.34 27.13
N PHE A 518 35.68 -22.34 28.33
CA PHE A 518 36.11 -21.17 29.06
C PHE A 518 37.58 -21.25 29.40
N ASN A 519 38.38 -20.26 28.98
CA ASN A 519 39.75 -20.13 29.48
C ASN A 519 39.78 -19.42 30.87
N SER A 520 38.79 -18.56 31.11
CA SER A 520 38.49 -17.91 32.39
C SER A 520 36.98 -17.59 32.41
N PHE A 521 36.35 -17.63 33.59
CA PHE A 521 34.94 -17.25 33.69
C PHE A 521 34.79 -15.74 33.76
N ASP A 522 34.30 -15.14 32.66
CA ASP A 522 33.87 -13.74 32.58
C ASP A 522 32.35 -13.69 32.70
N PRO A 523 31.77 -13.20 33.80
CA PRO A 523 30.32 -13.15 34.00
C PRO A 523 29.62 -12.26 32.98
N ALA A 524 30.22 -11.17 32.54
CA ALA A 524 29.63 -10.25 31.57
C ALA A 524 29.60 -10.86 30.15
N GLY A 525 30.70 -11.45 29.71
CA GLY A 525 30.74 -12.18 28.43
C GLY A 525 29.84 -13.42 28.43
N PHE A 526 29.78 -14.16 29.53
CA PHE A 526 28.90 -15.31 29.69
C PHE A 526 27.40 -14.93 29.60
N THR A 527 26.98 -13.90 30.34
CA THR A 527 25.59 -13.43 30.29
C THR A 527 25.22 -12.80 28.96
N GLY A 528 26.15 -12.08 28.33
CA GLY A 528 25.96 -11.55 26.97
C GLY A 528 25.77 -12.68 25.93
N GLY A 529 26.56 -13.76 26.05
CA GLY A 529 26.41 -14.97 25.24
C GLY A 529 25.06 -15.66 25.40
N LEU A 530 24.59 -15.82 26.64
CA LEU A 530 23.27 -16.37 26.93
C LEU A 530 22.14 -15.40 26.51
N GLY A 531 22.23 -14.14 26.84
CA GLY A 531 21.20 -13.14 26.53
C GLY A 531 20.99 -12.92 25.04
N LYS A 532 22.04 -12.89 24.25
CA LYS A 532 22.00 -12.63 22.79
C LYS A 532 22.16 -13.92 21.97
N GLY A 533 23.29 -14.63 22.14
CA GLY A 533 23.65 -15.79 21.31
C GLY A 533 22.66 -16.95 21.47
N PHE A 534 22.40 -17.37 22.71
CA PHE A 534 21.46 -18.46 22.99
C PHE A 534 20.01 -18.09 22.63
N THR A 535 19.58 -16.82 22.88
CA THR A 535 18.27 -16.34 22.42
C THR A 535 18.15 -16.34 20.90
N SER A 536 19.21 -16.00 20.17
CA SER A 536 19.24 -16.05 18.70
C SER A 536 19.16 -17.51 18.21
N ALA A 537 19.89 -18.43 18.81
CA ALA A 537 19.83 -19.85 18.48
C ALA A 537 18.41 -20.42 18.68
N ILE A 538 17.74 -20.09 19.80
CA ILE A 538 16.34 -20.47 20.03
C ILE A 538 15.40 -19.85 18.98
N SER A 539 15.62 -18.59 18.58
CA SER A 539 14.81 -17.92 17.57
C SER A 539 14.96 -18.61 16.20
N SER A 540 16.18 -18.89 15.78
CA SER A 540 16.48 -19.57 14.52
C SER A 540 15.91 -20.99 14.52
N ALA A 541 16.13 -21.74 15.58
CA ALA A 541 15.62 -23.12 15.73
C ALA A 541 14.08 -23.21 15.83
N SER A 542 13.38 -22.08 16.04
CA SER A 542 11.91 -22.03 16.06
C SER A 542 11.28 -21.82 14.68
N ASN A 543 12.07 -21.54 13.63
CA ASN A 543 11.59 -21.21 12.29
C ASN A 543 11.93 -22.32 11.28
N PRO A 544 11.04 -22.62 10.32
CA PRO A 544 11.34 -23.60 9.29
C PRO A 544 12.46 -23.13 8.36
N PRO A 545 13.27 -24.06 7.80
CA PRO A 545 14.30 -23.72 6.82
C PRO A 545 13.72 -23.00 5.60
N GLY A 546 14.33 -21.90 5.15
CA GLY A 546 13.96 -21.19 3.91
C GLY A 546 12.91 -20.09 4.02
N SER A 547 12.48 -19.68 5.22
CA SER A 547 11.43 -18.66 5.41
C SER A 547 11.88 -17.18 5.30
N SER A 548 13.11 -16.88 4.91
CA SER A 548 13.71 -15.55 4.96
C SER A 548 14.11 -14.95 3.60
N SER A 549 13.45 -15.32 2.48
CA SER A 549 13.76 -14.71 1.18
C SER A 549 12.49 -14.40 0.38
N GLY A 550 12.16 -13.11 0.19
CA GLY A 550 11.24 -12.65 -0.84
C GLY A 550 10.48 -11.38 -0.53
N SER A 551 11.06 -10.21 -0.77
CA SER A 551 10.32 -8.98 -1.03
C SER A 551 10.62 -8.51 -2.44
N GLY A 552 9.68 -8.72 -3.37
CA GLY A 552 9.72 -8.22 -4.74
C GLY A 552 8.99 -6.88 -4.83
N GLY A 553 9.71 -5.82 -5.22
CA GLY A 553 9.13 -4.54 -5.58
C GLY A 553 8.78 -4.50 -7.05
N GLY A 554 7.58 -3.98 -7.40
CA GLY A 554 7.14 -3.66 -8.75
C GLY A 554 6.83 -2.17 -8.88
N GLY A 555 7.52 -1.46 -9.78
CA GLY A 555 7.26 -0.06 -10.09
C GLY A 555 6.26 0.09 -11.23
N PHE A 556 5.49 1.22 -11.21
CA PHE A 556 4.59 1.62 -12.27
C PHE A 556 4.92 3.02 -12.75
N SER A 557 4.94 3.22 -14.08
CA SER A 557 5.15 4.51 -14.75
C SER A 557 3.82 5.14 -15.16
N GLY A 558 3.79 6.50 -15.12
CA GLY A 558 2.70 7.42 -15.11
C GLY A 558 1.88 7.59 -16.37
N GLY A 559 0.71 8.24 -16.21
CA GLY A 559 -0.19 8.68 -17.26
C GLY A 559 -0.58 10.13 -17.08
N GLY A 560 -0.41 10.93 -18.14
CA GLY A 560 -0.96 12.28 -18.27
C GLY A 560 -2.36 12.22 -18.88
N GLY A 561 -3.25 13.12 -18.44
CA GLY A 561 -4.59 13.27 -18.99
C GLY A 561 -4.58 14.02 -20.32
N GLY A 562 -5.47 13.68 -21.22
CA GLY A 562 -5.76 14.43 -22.41
C GLY A 562 -6.43 13.61 -23.50
N GLY A 563 -7.44 14.19 -24.08
CA GLY A 563 -8.08 13.94 -25.33
C GLY A 563 -8.37 12.52 -25.72
N GLY A 564 -9.64 12.18 -25.82
CA GLY A 564 -10.10 10.92 -26.38
C GLY A 564 -9.55 10.66 -27.78
N GLY A 565 -9.52 9.44 -28.17
CA GLY A 565 -9.19 8.96 -29.50
C GLY A 565 -10.30 8.09 -30.03
N GLY A 566 -10.04 7.40 -31.10
CA GLY A 566 -10.96 6.45 -31.70
C GLY A 566 -10.27 5.50 -32.65
N GLY A 567 -10.94 4.47 -33.02
CA GLY A 567 -10.45 3.44 -33.92
C GLY A 567 -11.59 2.75 -34.66
N GLY A 568 -11.20 1.72 -35.41
CA GLY A 568 -12.16 0.80 -36.01
C GLY A 568 -12.43 -0.39 -35.10
N TRP A 569 -13.50 -1.09 -35.34
CA TRP A 569 -13.87 -2.32 -34.64
C TRP A 569 -14.62 -3.27 -35.55
#